data_75eed52b418dcc2b5b114d9504973ce8
#
_entry.id   75eed52b418dcc2b5b114d9504973ce8
#
_cell.length_a   1.000
_cell.length_b   1.000
_cell.length_c   1.000
_cell.angle_alpha   90.00
_cell.angle_beta   90.00
_cell.angle_gamma   90.00
#
_symmetry.space_group_name_H-M   'P 1'
#
loop_
_entity.id
_entity.type
_entity.pdbx_description
1 polymer ?
#
loop_
_entity_poly.entity_id
_entity_poly.type
_entity_poly.pdbx_seq_one_letter_code
_entity_poly.pdbx_strand_id
1 'polypeptide(L)'
;MTEKNQQEKMAAERQVELFTKAFGKAKEDNGIWLDNNGRKAPGLYQKHLQVSAFNAIILGMHAAQNGYKTNQYTLFSEAKKRGESVQSKEKGVPFLWYNWNEYVNKHNPEDKISRADYQTLPSDKQADYKGIRSREVRALFNIEQTTLPMVDKTSFEATVQEYGRLNDRKDVESASTGIRQGVEKLLEKARE
;
A
#
# COMPACT_ATOMS: atom_id res chain seq x y z
N MET A 1 -2.75 -22.13 16.65
CA MET A 1 -2.48 -20.90 15.87
C MET A 1 -3.63 -20.76 14.90
N THR A 2 -4.36 -19.65 14.91
CA THR A 2 -5.52 -19.48 14.00
C THR A 2 -5.04 -19.28 12.56
N GLU A 3 -5.84 -19.68 11.59
CA GLU A 3 -5.57 -19.50 10.15
C GLU A 3 -5.21 -18.04 9.80
N LYS A 4 -5.88 -17.09 10.44
CA LYS A 4 -5.62 -15.66 10.31
C LYS A 4 -4.19 -15.28 10.74
N ASN A 5 -3.71 -15.81 11.88
CA ASN A 5 -2.36 -15.54 12.36
C ASN A 5 -1.30 -16.13 11.42
N GLN A 6 -1.59 -17.26 10.79
CA GLN A 6 -0.70 -17.88 9.82
C GLN A 6 -0.61 -17.04 8.53
N GLN A 7 -1.73 -16.52 8.03
CA GLN A 7 -1.76 -15.63 6.87
C GLN A 7 -1.02 -14.30 7.14
N GLU A 8 -1.21 -13.70 8.33
CA GLU A 8 -0.49 -12.50 8.73
C GLU A 8 1.02 -12.73 8.78
N LYS A 9 1.44 -13.87 9.33
CA LYS A 9 2.85 -14.25 9.39
C LYS A 9 3.45 -14.40 7.99
N MET A 10 2.81 -15.17 7.12
CA MET A 10 3.25 -15.35 5.72
C MET A 10 3.31 -14.02 4.95
N ALA A 11 2.35 -13.12 5.18
CA ALA A 11 2.36 -11.81 4.57
C ALA A 11 3.54 -10.95 5.05
N ALA A 12 3.82 -10.98 6.36
CA ALA A 12 4.96 -10.26 6.93
C ALA A 12 6.29 -10.82 6.41
N GLU A 13 6.44 -12.14 6.33
CA GLU A 13 7.62 -12.80 5.77
C GLU A 13 7.83 -12.41 4.30
N ARG A 14 6.74 -12.38 3.51
CA ARG A 14 6.80 -11.96 2.12
C ARG A 14 7.17 -10.49 1.96
N GLN A 15 6.68 -9.61 2.83
CA GLN A 15 7.07 -8.20 2.84
C GLN A 15 8.54 -8.02 3.19
N VAL A 16 9.03 -8.76 4.19
CA VAL A 16 10.46 -8.75 4.55
C VAL A 16 11.32 -9.25 3.39
N GLU A 17 10.91 -10.32 2.71
CA GLU A 17 11.62 -10.83 1.54
C GLU A 17 11.70 -9.79 0.43
N LEU A 18 10.58 -9.14 0.08
CA LEU A 18 10.54 -8.08 -0.93
C LEU A 18 11.45 -6.91 -0.54
N PHE A 19 11.37 -6.49 0.74
CA PHE A 19 12.21 -5.41 1.26
C PHE A 19 13.70 -5.78 1.19
N THR A 20 14.06 -6.98 1.64
CA THR A 20 15.46 -7.46 1.64
C THR A 20 16.02 -7.54 0.23
N LYS A 21 15.25 -8.08 -0.72
CA LYS A 21 15.67 -8.14 -2.13
C LYS A 21 15.91 -6.76 -2.73
N ALA A 22 15.02 -5.82 -2.45
CA ALA A 22 15.16 -4.47 -2.97
C ALA A 22 16.29 -3.71 -2.29
N PHE A 23 16.51 -3.91 -1.00
CA PHE A 23 17.64 -3.33 -0.28
C PHE A 23 18.98 -3.88 -0.77
N GLY A 24 19.04 -5.20 -1.06
CA GLY A 24 20.21 -5.82 -1.67
C GLY A 24 20.52 -5.19 -3.03
N LYS A 25 19.52 -5.11 -3.91
CA LYS A 25 19.67 -4.51 -5.24
C LYS A 25 20.02 -3.02 -5.18
N ALA A 26 19.47 -2.28 -4.23
CA ALA A 26 19.76 -0.86 -4.02
C ALA A 26 21.19 -0.60 -3.56
N LYS A 27 21.77 -1.53 -2.81
CA LYS A 27 23.17 -1.48 -2.40
C LYS A 27 24.10 -1.67 -3.59
N GLU A 28 23.71 -2.50 -4.55
CA GLU A 28 24.42 -2.70 -5.82
C GLU A 28 24.31 -1.47 -6.74
N ASP A 29 23.15 -0.81 -6.75
CA ASP A 29 22.82 0.33 -7.62
C ASP A 29 23.13 1.71 -6.99
N ASN A 30 24.06 1.81 -6.04
CA ASN A 30 24.47 3.07 -5.39
C ASN A 30 23.36 3.89 -4.71
N GLY A 31 22.37 3.23 -4.13
CA GLY A 31 21.40 3.86 -3.26
C GLY A 31 20.16 4.41 -3.96
N ILE A 32 19.90 4.03 -5.19
CA ILE A 32 18.71 4.42 -5.98
C ILE A 32 17.40 3.76 -5.48
N TRP A 33 17.43 3.11 -4.34
CA TRP A 33 16.31 2.35 -3.80
C TRP A 33 15.13 3.21 -3.30
N LEU A 34 15.34 4.49 -3.02
CA LEU A 34 14.28 5.46 -2.75
C LEU A 34 13.73 6.10 -4.02
N ASP A 35 14.43 5.90 -5.14
CA ASP A 35 13.97 6.34 -6.42
C ASP A 35 12.88 5.36 -6.89
N ASN A 36 11.66 5.84 -6.96
CA ASN A 36 10.54 5.16 -7.61
C ASN A 36 10.77 5.02 -9.13
N ASN A 37 12.02 4.97 -9.59
CA ASN A 37 12.39 5.06 -10.99
C ASN A 37 11.73 6.28 -11.68
N GLY A 38 11.63 7.39 -10.97
CA GLY A 38 10.96 8.58 -11.43
C GLY A 38 9.43 8.45 -11.53
N ARG A 39 8.81 7.48 -10.85
CA ARG A 39 7.36 7.30 -10.82
C ARG A 39 6.73 8.10 -9.68
N LYS A 40 5.50 8.55 -9.87
CA LYS A 40 4.69 9.09 -8.79
C LYS A 40 4.46 8.04 -7.70
N ALA A 41 4.16 8.51 -6.49
CA ALA A 41 3.92 7.66 -5.34
C ALA A 41 2.91 6.54 -5.65
N PRO A 42 3.16 5.30 -5.17
CA PRO A 42 2.23 4.20 -5.32
C PRO A 42 0.88 4.49 -4.70
N GLY A 43 -0.17 4.04 -5.36
CA GLY A 43 -1.55 4.27 -4.93
C GLY A 43 -2.50 3.16 -5.34
N LEU A 44 -3.75 3.30 -4.88
CA LEU A 44 -4.83 2.42 -5.28
C LEU A 44 -5.58 3.03 -6.47
N TYR A 45 -5.63 2.30 -7.56
CA TYR A 45 -6.28 2.70 -8.80
C TYR A 45 -7.75 3.08 -8.56
N GLN A 46 -8.13 4.27 -9.04
CA GLN A 46 -9.46 4.89 -8.86
C GLN A 46 -9.90 5.05 -7.39
N LYS A 47 -8.97 5.03 -6.44
CA LYS A 47 -9.27 5.30 -5.03
C LYS A 47 -8.32 6.36 -4.49
N HIS A 48 -8.86 7.44 -3.97
CA HIS A 48 -8.10 8.48 -3.28
C HIS A 48 -7.72 8.07 -1.84
N LEU A 49 -7.29 6.82 -1.67
CA LEU A 49 -6.85 6.32 -0.38
C LEU A 49 -5.33 6.49 -0.27
N GLN A 50 -4.91 7.23 0.75
CA GLN A 50 -3.50 7.32 1.07
C GLN A 50 -3.00 5.97 1.57
N VAL A 51 -1.96 5.48 0.94
CA VAL A 51 -1.23 4.29 1.36
C VAL A 51 -0.24 4.72 2.42
N SER A 52 -0.07 3.95 3.49
CA SER A 52 0.99 4.25 4.47
C SER A 52 2.36 4.27 3.78
N ALA A 53 3.29 5.08 4.30
CA ALA A 53 4.64 5.20 3.72
C ALA A 53 5.33 3.83 3.55
N PHE A 54 5.19 2.94 4.53
CA PHE A 54 5.74 1.58 4.45
C PHE A 54 5.14 0.79 3.28
N ASN A 55 3.82 0.81 3.14
CA ASN A 55 3.15 0.13 2.02
C ASN A 55 3.52 0.78 0.67
N ALA A 56 3.65 2.09 0.61
CA ALA A 56 4.08 2.78 -0.60
C ALA A 56 5.48 2.33 -1.05
N ILE A 57 6.41 2.19 -0.10
CA ILE A 57 7.75 1.64 -0.38
C ILE A 57 7.63 0.23 -0.97
N ILE A 58 6.91 -0.69 -0.32
CA ILE A 58 6.76 -2.08 -0.79
C ILE A 58 6.15 -2.14 -2.20
N LEU A 59 5.11 -1.35 -2.46
CA LEU A 59 4.45 -1.32 -3.77
C LEU A 59 5.37 -0.73 -4.85
N GLY A 60 6.08 0.36 -4.53
CA GLY A 60 7.04 0.96 -5.45
C GLY A 60 8.18 0.00 -5.83
N MET A 61 8.71 -0.70 -4.83
CA MET A 61 9.75 -1.71 -5.03
C MET A 61 9.25 -2.88 -5.88
N HIS A 62 8.03 -3.37 -5.62
CA HIS A 62 7.41 -4.42 -6.42
C HIS A 62 7.22 -3.97 -7.88
N ALA A 63 6.76 -2.73 -8.10
CA ALA A 63 6.62 -2.20 -9.45
C ALA A 63 7.96 -2.11 -10.18
N ALA A 64 9.00 -1.64 -9.49
CA ALA A 64 10.34 -1.52 -10.06
C ALA A 64 10.95 -2.89 -10.40
N GLN A 65 10.84 -3.87 -9.50
CA GLN A 65 11.36 -5.24 -9.71
C GLN A 65 10.71 -5.95 -10.89
N ASN A 66 9.43 -5.69 -11.14
CA ASN A 66 8.68 -6.32 -12.23
C ASN A 66 8.65 -5.46 -13.51
N GLY A 67 9.28 -4.30 -13.51
CA GLY A 67 9.33 -3.44 -14.68
C GLY A 67 8.00 -2.82 -15.08
N TYR A 68 7.03 -2.76 -14.15
CA TYR A 68 5.71 -2.17 -14.44
C TYR A 68 5.81 -0.69 -14.81
N LYS A 69 4.97 -0.27 -15.73
CA LYS A 69 4.92 1.10 -16.23
C LYS A 69 4.30 2.08 -15.22
N THR A 70 3.49 1.56 -14.30
CA THR A 70 2.79 2.39 -13.31
C THR A 70 2.88 1.81 -11.90
N ASN A 71 2.76 2.68 -10.89
CA ASN A 71 2.69 2.33 -9.47
C ASN A 71 1.25 2.20 -8.96
N GLN A 72 0.27 2.00 -9.85
CA GLN A 72 -1.13 1.86 -9.45
C GLN A 72 -1.50 0.41 -9.23
N TYR A 73 -2.21 0.17 -8.13
CA TYR A 73 -2.57 -1.16 -7.66
C TYR A 73 -4.08 -1.26 -7.43
N THR A 74 -4.60 -2.45 -7.50
CA THR A 74 -6.02 -2.75 -7.25
C THR A 74 -6.20 -4.00 -6.42
N LEU A 75 -7.32 -4.08 -5.71
CA LEU A 75 -7.78 -5.31 -5.09
C LEU A 75 -8.44 -6.21 -6.16
N PHE A 76 -8.37 -7.51 -5.98
CA PHE A 76 -9.06 -8.47 -6.84
C PHE A 76 -10.57 -8.17 -6.96
N SER A 77 -11.22 -7.89 -5.84
CA SER A 77 -12.64 -7.56 -5.79
C SER A 77 -12.99 -6.26 -6.54
N GLU A 78 -12.10 -5.27 -6.50
CA GLU A 78 -12.32 -3.99 -7.19
C GLU A 78 -12.10 -4.14 -8.70
N ALA A 79 -11.10 -4.89 -9.12
CA ALA A 79 -10.92 -5.25 -10.53
C ALA A 79 -12.17 -5.94 -11.09
N LYS A 80 -12.66 -6.95 -10.35
CA LYS A 80 -13.88 -7.67 -10.75
C LYS A 80 -15.13 -6.77 -10.86
N LYS A 81 -15.29 -5.80 -9.95
CA LYS A 81 -16.41 -4.83 -10.02
C LYS A 81 -16.36 -3.97 -11.30
N ARG A 82 -15.17 -3.70 -11.82
CA ARG A 82 -14.97 -2.95 -13.07
C ARG A 82 -15.03 -3.82 -14.33
N GLY A 83 -15.34 -5.12 -14.20
CA GLY A 83 -15.34 -6.06 -15.33
C GLY A 83 -13.95 -6.55 -15.72
N GLU A 84 -12.94 -6.28 -14.92
CA GLU A 84 -11.57 -6.72 -15.12
C GLU A 84 -11.30 -8.05 -14.40
N SER A 85 -10.25 -8.74 -14.81
CA SER A 85 -9.77 -9.97 -14.16
C SER A 85 -8.27 -9.86 -13.91
N VAL A 86 -7.80 -10.44 -12.82
CA VAL A 86 -6.35 -10.67 -12.63
C VAL A 86 -5.93 -11.79 -13.58
N GLN A 87 -4.83 -11.58 -14.28
CA GLN A 87 -4.30 -12.53 -15.25
C GLN A 87 -3.87 -13.84 -14.56
N SER A 88 -3.94 -14.95 -15.30
CA SER A 88 -3.59 -16.25 -14.75
C SER A 88 -2.14 -16.30 -14.27
N LYS A 89 -1.91 -16.95 -13.13
CA LYS A 89 -0.61 -17.13 -12.47
C LYS A 89 -0.01 -15.86 -11.86
N GLU A 90 -0.66 -14.71 -11.95
CA GLU A 90 -0.20 -13.50 -11.30
C GLU A 90 -0.29 -13.60 -9.77
N LYS A 91 0.74 -13.07 -9.10
CA LYS A 91 0.83 -13.05 -7.64
C LYS A 91 0.71 -11.62 -7.12
N GLY A 92 -0.27 -11.39 -6.27
CA GLY A 92 -0.43 -10.10 -5.61
C GLY A 92 0.62 -9.87 -4.53
N VAL A 93 0.84 -8.59 -4.24
CA VAL A 93 1.67 -8.14 -3.12
C VAL A 93 0.82 -8.18 -1.85
N PRO A 94 1.26 -8.84 -0.78
CA PRO A 94 0.56 -8.79 0.49
C PRO A 94 0.60 -7.38 1.06
N PHE A 95 -0.56 -6.89 1.41
CA PHE A 95 -0.79 -5.53 1.90
C PHE A 95 -1.47 -5.60 3.26
N LEU A 96 -0.87 -4.99 4.26
CA LEU A 96 -1.45 -4.89 5.60
C LEU A 96 -2.42 -3.71 5.65
N TRP A 97 -3.69 -4.06 5.73
CA TRP A 97 -4.76 -3.10 5.90
C TRP A 97 -5.12 -2.97 7.37
N TYR A 98 -5.19 -1.73 7.84
CA TYR A 98 -5.58 -1.45 9.21
C TYR A 98 -6.96 -0.80 9.24
N ASN A 99 -7.88 -1.44 9.94
CA ASN A 99 -9.23 -0.94 10.15
C ASN A 99 -9.45 -0.53 11.60
N TRP A 100 -10.22 0.53 11.80
CA TRP A 100 -10.71 0.99 13.09
C TRP A 100 -12.23 0.81 13.13
N ASN A 101 -12.69 -0.39 12.79
CA ASN A 101 -14.12 -0.67 12.63
C ASN A 101 -14.71 -1.40 13.83
N GLU A 102 -13.91 -1.75 14.82
CA GLU A 102 -14.32 -2.46 16.02
C GLU A 102 -14.00 -1.65 17.26
N TYR A 103 -14.88 -1.72 18.22
CA TYR A 103 -14.76 -1.12 19.53
C TYR A 103 -14.92 -2.20 20.59
N VAL A 104 -14.09 -2.17 21.63
CA VAL A 104 -14.14 -3.12 22.75
C VAL A 104 -14.48 -2.34 24.03
N ASN A 105 -15.36 -2.94 24.84
CA ASN A 105 -15.67 -2.40 26.14
C ASN A 105 -14.45 -2.44 27.05
N LYS A 106 -14.13 -1.33 27.73
CA LYS A 106 -12.96 -1.19 28.60
C LYS A 106 -13.00 -2.09 29.82
N HIS A 107 -14.21 -2.46 30.25
CA HIS A 107 -14.48 -3.28 31.44
C HIS A 107 -14.75 -4.75 31.09
N ASN A 108 -15.12 -5.04 29.82
CA ASN A 108 -15.36 -6.39 29.34
C ASN A 108 -14.76 -6.60 27.96
N PRO A 109 -13.57 -7.22 27.84
CA PRO A 109 -12.88 -7.44 26.56
C PRO A 109 -13.62 -8.33 25.55
N GLU A 110 -14.58 -9.13 26.02
CA GLU A 110 -15.42 -9.98 25.16
C GLU A 110 -16.55 -9.19 24.48
N ASP A 111 -16.93 -8.06 25.08
CA ASP A 111 -17.95 -7.17 24.52
C ASP A 111 -17.33 -6.28 23.44
N LYS A 112 -17.52 -6.70 22.18
CA LYS A 112 -17.04 -6.00 20.99
C LYS A 112 -18.20 -5.62 20.11
N ILE A 113 -18.19 -4.37 19.67
CA ILE A 113 -19.21 -3.82 18.78
C ILE A 113 -18.59 -3.24 17.51
N SER A 114 -19.38 -3.16 16.46
CA SER A 114 -18.96 -2.52 15.22
C SER A 114 -18.89 -0.99 15.39
N ARG A 115 -18.20 -0.31 14.47
CA ARG A 115 -18.21 1.17 14.42
C ARG A 115 -19.63 1.72 14.20
N ALA A 116 -20.44 1.04 13.43
CA ALA A 116 -21.84 1.44 13.20
C ALA A 116 -22.63 1.40 14.51
N ASP A 117 -22.54 0.29 15.24
CA ASP A 117 -23.21 0.14 16.53
C ASP A 117 -22.69 1.15 17.56
N TYR A 118 -21.37 1.38 17.61
CA TYR A 118 -20.77 2.39 18.48
C TYR A 118 -21.35 3.79 18.23
N GLN A 119 -21.54 4.16 16.96
CA GLN A 119 -22.07 5.47 16.58
C GLN A 119 -23.55 5.66 17.01
N THR A 120 -24.29 4.58 17.22
CA THR A 120 -25.68 4.62 17.69
C THR A 120 -25.81 4.65 19.21
N LEU A 121 -24.73 4.39 19.94
CA LEU A 121 -24.75 4.43 21.40
C LEU A 121 -24.89 5.86 21.92
N PRO A 122 -25.59 6.04 23.06
CA PRO A 122 -25.55 7.29 23.82
C PRO A 122 -24.11 7.67 24.23
N SER A 123 -23.82 8.97 24.33
CA SER A 123 -22.47 9.48 24.60
C SER A 123 -21.86 8.96 25.92
N ASP A 124 -22.67 8.76 26.95
CA ASP A 124 -22.27 8.16 28.23
C ASP A 124 -21.79 6.71 28.03
N LYS A 125 -22.47 5.94 27.19
CA LYS A 125 -22.11 4.56 26.86
C LYS A 125 -20.90 4.48 25.93
N GLN A 126 -20.74 5.44 25.02
CA GLN A 126 -19.55 5.50 24.16
C GLN A 126 -18.26 5.63 24.98
N ALA A 127 -18.32 6.30 26.14
CA ALA A 127 -17.17 6.45 27.04
C ALA A 127 -16.61 5.12 27.56
N ASP A 128 -17.43 4.07 27.63
CA ASP A 128 -17.03 2.73 28.09
C ASP A 128 -16.28 1.94 27.03
N TYR A 129 -16.25 2.39 25.79
CA TYR A 129 -15.62 1.69 24.69
C TYR A 129 -14.35 2.37 24.22
N LYS A 130 -13.40 1.59 23.70
CA LYS A 130 -12.20 2.06 23.01
C LYS A 130 -12.11 1.42 21.63
N GLY A 131 -11.75 2.19 20.63
CA GLY A 131 -11.47 1.69 19.29
C GLY A 131 -10.30 0.71 19.31
N ILE A 132 -10.45 -0.41 18.64
CA ILE A 132 -9.36 -1.36 18.45
C ILE A 132 -8.96 -1.39 16.97
N ARG A 133 -7.66 -1.51 16.77
CA ARG A 133 -7.06 -1.62 15.45
C ARG A 133 -7.05 -3.08 15.02
N SER A 134 -7.93 -3.43 14.10
CA SER A 134 -7.86 -4.73 13.45
C SER A 134 -6.88 -4.69 12.27
N ARG A 135 -6.20 -5.80 12.05
CA ARG A 135 -5.31 -5.99 10.90
C ARG A 135 -5.94 -7.00 9.96
N GLU A 136 -5.88 -6.69 8.69
CA GLU A 136 -6.33 -7.58 7.62
C GLU A 136 -5.24 -7.65 6.54
N VAL A 137 -4.92 -8.84 6.12
CA VAL A 137 -4.02 -9.05 4.98
C VAL A 137 -4.85 -9.13 3.72
N ARG A 138 -4.51 -8.29 2.75
CA ARG A 138 -5.11 -8.31 1.41
C ARG A 138 -4.01 -8.41 0.37
N ALA A 139 -4.30 -9.04 -0.75
CA ALA A 139 -3.41 -9.03 -1.90
C ALA A 139 -3.75 -7.85 -2.82
N LEU A 140 -2.76 -7.06 -3.17
CA LEU A 140 -2.85 -6.02 -4.19
C LEU A 140 -2.15 -6.47 -5.47
N PHE A 141 -2.77 -6.18 -6.58
CA PHE A 141 -2.25 -6.45 -7.92
C PHE A 141 -1.95 -5.14 -8.62
N ASN A 142 -0.79 -5.03 -9.26
CA ASN A 142 -0.56 -3.91 -10.17
C ASN A 142 -1.61 -3.97 -11.29
N ILE A 143 -2.08 -2.82 -11.75
CA ILE A 143 -3.09 -2.80 -12.81
C ILE A 143 -2.61 -3.46 -14.11
N GLU A 144 -1.30 -3.59 -14.33
CA GLU A 144 -0.72 -4.34 -15.45
C GLU A 144 -0.83 -5.86 -15.27
N GLN A 145 -1.07 -6.34 -14.05
CA GLN A 145 -1.38 -7.75 -13.78
C GLN A 145 -2.86 -8.09 -14.01
N THR A 146 -3.66 -7.10 -14.41
CA THR A 146 -5.08 -7.29 -14.72
C THR A 146 -5.34 -7.24 -16.22
N THR A 147 -6.58 -7.51 -16.62
CA THR A 147 -7.02 -7.34 -18.00
C THR A 147 -7.28 -5.87 -18.38
N LEU A 148 -7.12 -4.89 -17.47
CA LEU A 148 -7.34 -3.48 -17.73
C LEU A 148 -6.64 -2.98 -19.00
N PRO A 149 -5.34 -3.28 -19.25
CA PRO A 149 -4.67 -2.85 -20.47
C PRO A 149 -5.33 -3.31 -21.77
N MET A 150 -6.11 -4.40 -21.71
CA MET A 150 -6.80 -4.99 -22.85
C MET A 150 -8.25 -4.54 -22.97
N VAL A 151 -8.98 -4.43 -21.84
CA VAL A 151 -10.42 -4.14 -21.84
C VAL A 151 -10.72 -2.63 -21.84
N ASP A 152 -9.83 -1.82 -21.27
CA ASP A 152 -9.91 -0.36 -21.26
C ASP A 152 -8.52 0.26 -21.41
N LYS A 153 -8.00 0.15 -22.62
CA LYS A 153 -6.68 0.67 -22.98
C LYS A 153 -6.57 2.17 -22.75
N THR A 154 -7.64 2.93 -22.98
CA THR A 154 -7.65 4.39 -22.82
C THR A 154 -7.42 4.79 -21.37
N SER A 155 -8.17 4.21 -20.43
CA SER A 155 -7.99 4.46 -18.99
C SER A 155 -6.62 3.98 -18.50
N PHE A 156 -6.12 2.86 -19.02
CA PHE A 156 -4.79 2.38 -18.69
C PHE A 156 -3.70 3.36 -19.17
N GLU A 157 -3.74 3.80 -20.41
CA GLU A 157 -2.76 4.75 -20.97
C GLU A 157 -2.79 6.10 -20.25
N ALA A 158 -3.98 6.62 -19.95
CA ALA A 158 -4.13 7.82 -19.13
C ALA A 158 -3.49 7.64 -17.73
N THR A 159 -3.67 6.48 -17.10
CA THR A 159 -3.06 6.16 -15.82
C THR A 159 -1.54 6.05 -15.92
N VAL A 160 -1.02 5.44 -16.97
CA VAL A 160 0.43 5.38 -17.22
C VAL A 160 1.00 6.77 -17.46
N GLN A 161 0.28 7.64 -18.16
CA GLN A 161 0.70 9.03 -18.37
C GLN A 161 0.75 9.82 -17.06
N GLU A 162 -0.23 9.64 -16.20
CA GLU A 162 -0.31 10.36 -14.92
C GLU A 162 0.61 9.77 -13.83
N TYR A 163 0.66 8.45 -13.70
CA TYR A 163 1.36 7.73 -12.62
C TYR A 163 2.52 6.87 -13.13
N GLY A 164 2.90 7.03 -14.37
CA GLY A 164 4.00 6.33 -14.98
C GLY A 164 5.37 6.87 -14.57
N ARG A 165 6.37 6.37 -15.25
CA ARG A 165 7.75 6.84 -15.10
C ARG A 165 7.83 8.31 -15.50
N LEU A 166 8.43 9.15 -14.65
CA LEU A 166 8.74 10.52 -15.02
C LEU A 166 9.72 10.52 -16.20
N ASN A 167 9.32 11.18 -17.30
CA ASN A 167 10.12 11.21 -18.53
C ASN A 167 11.18 12.31 -18.49
N ASP A 168 11.08 13.26 -17.56
CA ASP A 168 11.99 14.38 -17.46
C ASP A 168 13.00 14.16 -16.32
N ARG A 169 14.29 14.18 -16.66
CA ARG A 169 15.40 14.02 -15.71
C ARG A 169 15.40 15.13 -14.64
N LYS A 170 14.87 16.31 -14.95
CA LYS A 170 14.72 17.42 -14.00
C LYS A 170 13.68 17.12 -12.94
N ASP A 171 12.61 16.44 -13.28
CA ASP A 171 11.56 16.05 -12.31
C ASP A 171 12.09 14.98 -11.35
N VAL A 172 12.93 14.06 -11.84
CA VAL A 172 13.59 13.03 -11.02
C VAL A 172 14.59 13.68 -10.04
N GLU A 173 15.40 14.61 -10.51
CA GLU A 173 16.38 15.34 -9.68
C GLU A 173 15.68 16.18 -8.62
N SER A 174 14.59 16.86 -8.98
CA SER A 174 13.77 17.62 -8.03
C SER A 174 13.13 16.75 -6.96
N ALA A 175 12.55 15.62 -7.36
CA ALA A 175 11.94 14.66 -6.43
C ALA A 175 12.97 14.04 -5.48
N SER A 176 14.15 13.65 -5.99
CA SER A 176 15.23 13.08 -5.18
C SER A 176 15.81 14.08 -4.19
N THR A 177 15.92 15.36 -4.58
CA THR A 177 16.36 16.44 -3.71
C THR A 177 15.37 16.71 -2.57
N GLY A 178 14.06 16.70 -2.86
CA GLY A 178 13.01 16.84 -1.86
C GLY A 178 13.02 15.72 -0.82
N ILE A 179 13.24 14.48 -1.26
CA ILE A 179 13.34 13.32 -0.36
C ILE A 179 14.58 13.41 0.53
N ARG A 180 15.75 13.78 -0.02
CA ARG A 180 16.99 14.00 0.75
C ARG A 180 16.80 15.07 1.82
N GLN A 181 16.24 16.21 1.48
CA GLN A 181 15.95 17.30 2.43
C GLN A 181 14.97 16.86 3.52
N GLY A 182 13.95 16.05 3.18
CA GLY A 182 13.02 15.48 4.15
C GLY A 182 13.68 14.51 5.12
N VAL A 183 14.58 13.65 4.64
CA VAL A 183 15.34 12.71 5.47
C VAL A 183 16.34 13.46 6.37
N GLU A 184 17.05 14.46 5.86
CA GLU A 184 17.96 15.29 6.65
C GLU A 184 17.24 16.01 7.80
N LYS A 185 16.08 16.61 7.53
CA LYS A 185 15.24 17.22 8.58
C LYS A 185 14.76 16.24 9.64
N LEU A 186 14.44 15.00 9.24
CA LEU A 186 14.05 13.96 10.19
C LEU A 186 15.23 13.50 11.05
N LEU A 187 16.42 13.40 10.47
CA LEU A 187 17.66 13.06 11.19
C LEU A 187 18.09 14.17 12.15
N GLU A 188 17.93 15.45 11.78
CA GLU A 188 18.19 16.58 12.68
C GLU A 188 17.25 16.53 13.90
N LYS A 189 15.93 16.37 13.67
CA LYS A 189 14.96 16.25 14.77
C LYS A 189 15.18 15.05 15.69
N ALA A 190 15.79 13.99 15.20
CA ALA A 190 16.11 12.82 16.02
C ALA A 190 17.40 12.98 16.84
N ARG A 191 18.18 14.05 16.61
CA ARG A 191 19.41 14.38 17.34
C ARG A 191 19.20 15.45 18.42
N GLU A 192 18.07 16.14 18.40
CA GLU A 192 17.59 17.04 19.47
C GLU A 192 16.87 16.26 20.58
#